data_505c56f31502246d3604721ee7e1fe23
#
_entry.id   505c56f31502246d3604721ee7e1fe23
#
_cell.length_a   1.000
_cell.length_b   1.000
_cell.length_c   1.000
_cell.angle_alpha   90.00
_cell.angle_beta   90.00
_cell.angle_gamma   90.00
#
_symmetry.space_group_name_H-M   'P 1'
#
loop_
_entity.id
_entity.type
_entity.pdbx_description
1 polymer ?
#
loop_
_entity_poly.entity_id
_entity_poly.type
_entity_poly.pdbx_seq_one_letter_code
_entity_poly.pdbx_strand_id
1 'polypeptide(L)'
;MTKADIVNKVSRATGLTLPKSKQVIDCTLATITTAMAEGHRVHFRKFGSFSSRKKSERLGRNPKTGEEVTITARTVPVFKASKRLKKEVVI
;
A
#
# COMPACT_ATOMS: atom_id res chain seq x y z
N MET A 1 -5.37 -7.57 12.45
CA MET A 1 -5.32 -8.58 11.38
C MET A 1 -3.99 -8.50 10.65
N THR A 2 -3.32 -9.62 10.48
CA THR A 2 -2.03 -9.72 9.81
C THR A 2 -2.17 -10.40 8.44
N LYS A 3 -1.07 -10.48 7.70
CA LYS A 3 -1.03 -11.22 6.44
C LYS A 3 -1.43 -12.69 6.65
N ALA A 4 -1.01 -13.31 7.74
CA ALA A 4 -1.36 -14.69 8.06
C ALA A 4 -2.88 -14.88 8.20
N ASP A 5 -3.58 -13.93 8.82
CA ASP A 5 -5.04 -13.98 8.95
C ASP A 5 -5.71 -13.88 7.58
N ILE A 6 -5.19 -13.04 6.69
CA ILE A 6 -5.70 -12.91 5.32
C ILE A 6 -5.47 -14.20 4.53
N VAL A 7 -4.29 -14.80 4.65
CA VAL A 7 -3.95 -16.08 4.00
C VAL A 7 -4.94 -17.16 4.42
N ASN A 8 -5.25 -17.27 5.72
CA ASN A 8 -6.23 -18.23 6.22
C ASN A 8 -7.61 -18.02 5.64
N LYS A 9 -8.08 -16.78 5.59
CA LYS A 9 -9.39 -16.45 5.03
C LYS A 9 -9.46 -16.71 3.53
N VAL A 10 -8.43 -16.40 2.78
CA VAL A 10 -8.35 -16.66 1.34
C VAL A 10 -8.33 -18.15 1.07
N SER A 11 -7.59 -18.93 1.84
CA SER A 11 -7.57 -20.39 1.73
C SER A 11 -8.97 -20.98 1.89
N ARG A 12 -9.70 -20.55 2.91
CA ARG A 12 -11.07 -21.01 3.16
C ARG A 12 -12.05 -20.60 2.06
N ALA A 13 -11.92 -19.36 1.57
CA ALA A 13 -12.83 -18.83 0.57
C ALA A 13 -12.62 -19.44 -0.82
N THR A 14 -11.40 -19.81 -1.17
CA THR A 14 -11.02 -20.29 -2.49
C THR A 14 -10.86 -21.79 -2.59
N GLY A 15 -10.71 -22.48 -1.46
CA GLY A 15 -10.39 -23.91 -1.44
C GLY A 15 -8.91 -24.20 -1.75
N LEU A 16 -8.08 -23.17 -1.92
CA LEU A 16 -6.64 -23.36 -2.10
C LEU A 16 -5.98 -23.78 -0.79
N THR A 17 -4.85 -24.48 -0.89
CA THR A 17 -4.05 -24.83 0.29
C THR A 17 -3.47 -23.57 0.93
N LEU A 18 -3.07 -23.65 2.19
CA LEU A 18 -2.44 -22.53 2.89
C LEU A 18 -1.14 -22.07 2.19
N PRO A 19 -0.21 -22.98 1.81
CA PRO A 19 0.99 -22.55 1.08
C PRO A 19 0.68 -21.87 -0.24
N LYS A 20 -0.31 -22.36 -0.98
CA LYS A 20 -0.70 -21.76 -2.27
C LYS A 20 -1.33 -20.39 -2.08
N SER A 21 -2.20 -20.24 -1.09
CA SER A 21 -2.82 -18.95 -0.75
C SER A 21 -1.77 -17.92 -0.36
N LYS A 22 -0.78 -18.31 0.44
CA LYS A 22 0.34 -17.45 0.80
C LYS A 22 1.13 -17.02 -0.44
N GLN A 23 1.43 -17.94 -1.33
CA GLN A 23 2.15 -17.65 -2.58
C GLN A 23 1.40 -16.63 -3.43
N VAL A 24 0.09 -16.78 -3.59
CA VAL A 24 -0.73 -15.85 -4.37
C VAL A 24 -0.71 -14.45 -3.76
N ILE A 25 -0.88 -14.35 -2.45
CA ILE A 25 -0.89 -13.07 -1.75
C ILE A 25 0.48 -12.41 -1.82
N ASP A 26 1.55 -13.15 -1.55
CA ASP A 26 2.92 -12.61 -1.62
C ASP A 26 3.26 -12.14 -3.03
N CYS A 27 2.88 -12.89 -4.05
CA CYS A 27 3.09 -12.52 -5.45
C CYS A 27 2.31 -11.24 -5.81
N THR A 28 1.06 -11.14 -5.36
CA THR A 28 0.23 -9.96 -5.61
C THR A 28 0.84 -8.70 -5.00
N LEU A 29 1.25 -8.78 -3.74
CA LEU A 29 1.86 -7.64 -3.05
C LEU A 29 3.20 -7.25 -3.68
N ALA A 30 4.01 -8.22 -4.05
CA ALA A 30 5.30 -7.98 -4.71
C ALA A 30 5.10 -7.33 -6.08
N THR A 31 4.10 -7.76 -6.84
CA THR A 31 3.78 -7.19 -8.15
C THR A 31 3.34 -5.73 -8.04
N ILE A 32 2.48 -5.42 -7.06
CA ILE A 32 2.05 -4.05 -6.80
C ILE A 32 3.25 -3.18 -6.42
N THR A 33 4.11 -3.68 -5.54
CA THR A 33 5.32 -2.97 -5.10
C THR A 33 6.24 -2.65 -6.26
N THR A 34 6.52 -3.63 -7.11
CA THR A 34 7.36 -3.46 -8.29
C THR A 34 6.77 -2.46 -9.27
N ALA A 35 5.47 -2.55 -9.52
CA ALA A 35 4.79 -1.63 -10.41
C ALA A 35 4.89 -0.18 -9.91
N MET A 36 4.68 0.04 -8.61
CA MET A 36 4.82 1.38 -8.03
C MET A 36 6.26 1.88 -8.08
N ALA A 37 7.24 1.01 -7.86
CA ALA A 37 8.66 1.37 -7.96
C ALA A 37 9.04 1.80 -9.37
N GLU A 38 8.38 1.26 -10.38
CA GLU A 38 8.56 1.64 -11.79
C GLU A 38 7.74 2.85 -12.21
N GLY A 39 7.00 3.45 -11.29
CA GLY A 39 6.19 4.63 -11.55
C GLY A 39 4.80 4.35 -12.11
N HIS A 40 4.38 3.09 -12.12
CA HIS A 40 3.05 2.72 -12.59
C HIS A 40 2.00 2.93 -11.51
N ARG A 41 0.80 3.27 -11.94
CA ARG A 41 -0.38 3.31 -11.09
C ARG A 41 -1.10 1.96 -11.20
N VAL A 42 -1.37 1.33 -10.06
CA VAL A 42 -2.12 0.07 -10.00
C VAL A 42 -3.55 0.37 -9.59
N HIS A 43 -4.49 0.14 -10.48
CA HIS A 43 -5.90 0.44 -10.23
C HIS A 43 -6.72 -0.85 -10.12
N PHE A 44 -7.39 -1.02 -8.98
CA PHE A 44 -8.38 -2.09 -8.77
C PHE A 44 -9.77 -1.48 -8.78
N ARG A 45 -10.56 -1.86 -9.78
CA ARG A 45 -11.93 -1.37 -9.94
C ARG A 45 -12.74 -1.66 -8.68
N LYS A 46 -13.48 -0.67 -8.20
CA LYS A 46 -14.33 -0.73 -7.00
C LYS A 46 -13.57 -0.91 -5.68
N PHE A 47 -12.26 -0.90 -5.71
CA PHE A 47 -11.43 -1.02 -4.52
C PHE A 47 -10.60 0.24 -4.28
N GLY A 48 -9.70 0.55 -5.17
CA GLY A 48 -8.85 1.73 -5.05
C GLY A 48 -7.65 1.68 -5.96
N SER A 49 -6.78 2.65 -5.80
CA SER A 49 -5.57 2.78 -6.61
C SER A 49 -4.34 2.91 -5.73
N PHE A 50 -3.28 2.22 -6.14
CA PHE A 50 -1.95 2.35 -5.56
C PHE A 50 -1.11 3.18 -6.54
N SER A 51 -0.46 4.22 -6.04
CA SER A 51 0.41 5.06 -6.86
C SER A 51 1.55 5.58 -6.02
N SER A 52 2.52 6.19 -6.68
CA SER A 52 3.60 6.89 -6.00
C SER A 52 3.41 8.39 -6.14
N ARG A 53 3.82 9.13 -5.13
CA ARG A 53 3.70 10.57 -5.07
C ARG A 53 5.05 11.16 -4.70
N LYS A 54 5.50 12.13 -5.48
CA LYS A 54 6.72 12.86 -5.17
C LYS A 54 6.43 13.93 -4.12
N LYS A 55 7.20 13.92 -3.05
CA LYS A 55 7.22 15.00 -2.07
C LYS A 55 8.44 15.87 -2.33
N SER A 56 8.21 17.16 -2.50
CA SER A 56 9.26 18.13 -2.72
C SER A 56 10.17 18.28 -1.51
N GLU A 57 11.40 18.69 -1.76
CA GLU A 57 12.31 19.14 -0.71
C GLU A 57 11.67 20.26 0.09
N ARG A 58 11.81 20.21 1.39
CA ARG A 58 11.26 21.23 2.29
C ARG A 58 12.17 21.44 3.50
N LEU A 59 12.04 22.58 4.14
CA LEU A 59 12.68 22.84 5.41
C LEU A 59 11.82 22.30 6.54
N GLY A 60 12.43 21.54 7.42
CA GLY A 60 11.82 21.07 8.65
C GLY A 60 12.61 21.55 9.85
N ARG A 61 12.17 21.21 11.04
CA ARG A 61 12.86 21.58 12.28
C ARG A 61 13.05 20.35 13.16
N ASN A 62 14.27 20.19 13.67
CA ASN A 62 14.55 19.11 14.61
C ASN A 62 13.85 19.42 15.95
N PRO A 63 12.93 18.57 16.40
CA PRO A 63 12.18 18.85 17.64
C PRO A 63 13.04 18.83 18.91
N LYS A 64 14.21 18.20 18.88
CA LYS A 64 15.13 18.14 20.02
C LYS A 64 16.02 19.36 20.14
N THR A 65 16.51 19.89 19.01
CA THR A 65 17.50 20.97 18.99
C THR A 65 16.91 22.28 18.50
N GLY A 66 15.77 22.26 17.83
CA GLY A 66 15.17 23.43 17.19
C GLY A 66 15.89 23.87 15.93
N GLU A 67 16.92 23.15 15.49
CA GLU A 67 17.66 23.47 14.28
C GLU A 67 16.83 23.18 13.02
N GLU A 68 16.98 24.03 12.01
CA GLU A 68 16.40 23.79 10.69
C GLU A 68 17.18 22.68 9.99
N VAL A 69 16.43 21.72 9.43
CA VAL A 69 16.99 20.63 8.64
C VAL A 69 16.30 20.58 7.29
N THR A 70 17.06 20.23 6.25
CA THR A 70 16.51 20.05 4.92
C THR A 70 15.97 18.63 4.79
N ILE A 71 14.67 18.52 4.52
CA ILE A 71 14.04 17.23 4.21
C ILE A 71 14.09 17.06 2.70
N THR A 72 14.91 16.09 2.25
CA THR A 72 15.11 15.83 0.83
C THR A 72 13.84 15.39 0.12
N ALA A 73 13.73 15.72 -1.17
CA ALA A 73 12.67 15.22 -2.02
C ALA A 73 12.66 13.69 -2.04
N ARG A 74 11.49 13.10 -1.98
CA ARG A 74 11.33 11.63 -1.97
C ARG A 74 10.02 11.22 -2.64
N THR A 75 10.00 9.97 -3.09
CA THR A 75 8.79 9.35 -3.62
C THR A 75 8.20 8.45 -2.54
N VAL A 76 6.91 8.59 -2.27
CA VAL A 76 6.19 7.78 -1.27
C VAL A 76 5.03 7.03 -1.91
N PRO A 77 4.74 5.82 -1.44
CA PRO A 77 3.54 5.11 -1.89
C PRO A 77 2.28 5.73 -1.29
N VAL A 78 1.22 5.76 -2.10
CA VAL A 78 -0.08 6.31 -1.69
C VAL A 78 -1.17 5.35 -2.15
N PHE A 79 -2.12 5.07 -1.26
CA PHE A 79 -3.33 4.34 -1.60
C PHE A 79 -4.53 5.29 -1.56
N LYS A 80 -5.31 5.32 -2.65
CA LYS A 80 -6.54 6.09 -2.72
C LYS A 80 -7.72 5.13 -2.83
N ALA A 81 -8.58 5.15 -1.82
CA ALA A 81 -9.76 4.29 -1.79
C ALA A 81 -10.81 4.73 -2.82
N SER A 82 -11.51 3.77 -3.41
CA SER A 82 -12.65 4.05 -4.29
C SER A 82 -13.85 4.52 -3.48
N LYS A 83 -14.83 5.12 -4.16
CA LYS A 83 -16.10 5.49 -3.51
C LYS A 83 -16.79 4.29 -2.90
N ARG A 84 -16.75 3.15 -3.57
CA ARG A 84 -17.36 1.92 -3.07
C ARG A 84 -16.69 1.42 -1.81
N LEU A 85 -15.35 1.40 -1.78
CA LEU A 85 -14.61 0.99 -0.58
C LEU A 85 -14.93 1.92 0.59
N LYS A 86 -14.98 3.22 0.35
CA LYS A 86 -15.34 4.20 1.38
C LYS A 86 -16.72 3.94 1.97
N LYS A 87 -17.69 3.57 1.15
CA LYS A 87 -19.04 3.23 1.61
C LYS A 87 -19.06 1.95 2.45
N GLU A 88 -18.26 0.95 2.08
CA GLU A 88 -18.20 -0.33 2.79
C GLU A 88 -17.58 -0.18 4.20
N VAL A 89 -16.72 0.81 4.39
CA VAL A 89 -15.95 1.00 5.63
C VAL A 89 -16.56 2.09 6.52
N VAL A 90 -17.50 2.88 6.03
CA VAL A 90 -18.16 3.92 6.82
C VAL A 90 -19.02 3.27 7.91
N ILE A 91 -18.83 3.75 9.13
CA ILE A 91 -19.55 3.30 10.32
C ILE A 91 -20.56 4.37 10.72
#